data_bb8caa02da9927012a920a56babb9dae
#
_entry.id   bb8caa02da9927012a920a56babb9dae
#
_cell.length_a   1.000
_cell.length_b   1.000
_cell.length_c   1.000
_cell.angle_alpha   90.00
_cell.angle_beta   90.00
_cell.angle_gamma   90.00
#
_symmetry.space_group_name_H-M   'P 1'
#
loop_
_entity.id
_entity.type
_entity.pdbx_description
1 polymer ?
#
loop_
_entity_poly.entity_id
_entity_poly.type
_entity_poly.pdbx_seq_one_letter_code
_entity_poly.pdbx_strand_id
1 'polypeptide(L)'
;MKKIFQYIMLAVVTIVMASCTSDIEETTATTGKNNVQLVVGEFPAFGDSQTRAIGTPDEGKTSWAEGDELLLEMTSKTLGTKYAAFKYNGSNWELASGELSYKEDEVPTFPHVYYAPNYKWEAGKLVLKEGKVAGTDEYIEGKANITPNGQGINVSFADATRNYSRLRIATMPNMPITVSINQYTPAGSSNMKWDQNYALTSDEKGNAYLYGTFEIDSEVTVKYRESSLTTYIFSQATESAKSYALDATVISANSAEEIKSAIKQEVADGKTAIRLNLASDAGDNEFKAIREAFENVKSGTIDLTLIGCKEIPANGLNNQSGGLEALKSITLPDVTKLE
;
A
#
# COMPACT_ATOMS: atom_id res chain seq x y z
N MET A 1 -1.83 42.56 -35.73
CA MET A 1 -2.00 41.84 -34.44
C MET A 1 -1.09 40.62 -34.27
N LYS A 2 -0.78 39.82 -35.30
CA LYS A 2 0.11 38.63 -35.17
C LYS A 2 1.58 38.95 -34.79
N LYS A 3 2.13 40.07 -35.16
CA LYS A 3 3.53 40.44 -34.88
C LYS A 3 3.77 40.92 -33.43
N ILE A 4 2.76 41.48 -32.78
CA ILE A 4 2.85 41.94 -31.38
C ILE A 4 2.87 40.74 -30.43
N PHE A 5 2.15 39.67 -30.75
CA PHE A 5 2.11 38.44 -29.96
C PHE A 5 3.46 37.68 -29.95
N GLN A 6 4.22 37.71 -31.05
CA GLN A 6 5.55 37.09 -31.12
C GLN A 6 6.58 37.80 -30.26
N TYR A 7 6.52 39.16 -30.16
CA TYR A 7 7.43 39.91 -29.30
C TYR A 7 7.12 39.79 -27.82
N ILE A 8 5.85 39.57 -27.44
CA ILE A 8 5.45 39.30 -26.03
C ILE A 8 5.86 37.92 -25.62
N MET A 9 5.76 36.90 -26.47
CA MET A 9 6.27 35.57 -26.19
C MET A 9 7.79 35.52 -26.05
N LEU A 10 8.53 36.27 -26.87
CA LEU A 10 9.97 36.34 -26.80
C LEU A 10 10.47 37.09 -25.54
N ALA A 11 9.73 38.14 -25.12
CA ALA A 11 10.04 38.87 -23.89
C ALA A 11 9.79 38.05 -22.59
N VAL A 12 8.75 37.20 -22.59
CA VAL A 12 8.45 36.34 -21.46
C VAL A 12 9.52 35.20 -21.30
N VAL A 13 10.00 34.66 -22.42
CA VAL A 13 11.07 33.63 -22.38
C VAL A 13 12.40 34.22 -21.95
N THR A 14 12.71 35.47 -22.25
CA THR A 14 13.97 36.11 -21.80
C THR A 14 13.95 36.56 -20.35
N ILE A 15 12.77 36.81 -19.74
CA ILE A 15 12.68 37.17 -18.31
C ILE A 15 12.83 35.93 -17.42
N VAL A 16 12.46 34.73 -17.89
CA VAL A 16 12.64 33.47 -17.12
C VAL A 16 14.10 33.00 -17.11
N MET A 17 14.94 33.45 -18.06
CA MET A 17 16.36 33.09 -18.10
C MET A 17 17.27 34.05 -17.32
N ALA A 18 16.76 35.18 -16.83
CA ALA A 18 17.58 36.20 -16.12
C ALA A 18 17.44 36.15 -14.59
N SER A 19 16.76 35.16 -14.03
CA SER A 19 16.54 35.04 -12.58
C SER A 19 17.39 33.96 -11.88
N CYS A 20 18.45 33.49 -12.49
CA CYS A 20 19.38 32.54 -11.88
C CYS A 20 20.84 33.03 -11.91
N THR A 21 21.06 34.31 -11.57
CA THR A 21 22.36 34.79 -11.14
C THR A 21 22.20 35.46 -9.78
N SER A 22 21.94 34.66 -8.77
CA SER A 22 22.29 35.03 -7.40
C SER A 22 23.76 34.69 -7.22
N ASP A 23 24.55 35.72 -6.89
CA ASP A 23 25.95 35.67 -6.54
C ASP A 23 26.24 34.44 -5.68
N ILE A 24 26.97 33.49 -6.25
CA ILE A 24 27.68 32.49 -5.45
C ILE A 24 28.90 33.23 -4.95
N GLU A 25 28.83 33.78 -3.73
CA GLU A 25 30.01 34.11 -3.00
C GLU A 25 30.89 32.87 -2.93
N GLU A 26 32.09 32.92 -3.47
CA GLU A 26 33.14 31.94 -3.22
C GLU A 26 33.38 31.82 -1.71
N THR A 27 32.62 30.99 -1.06
CA THR A 27 32.94 30.55 0.29
C THR A 27 33.99 29.46 0.18
N THR A 28 35.21 29.86 0.47
CA THR A 28 36.32 29.01 0.88
C THR A 28 35.81 27.79 1.62
N ALA A 29 36.29 26.63 1.17
CA ALA A 29 35.98 25.31 1.68
C ALA A 29 35.93 25.27 3.23
N THR A 30 34.79 25.51 3.80
CA THR A 30 34.50 25.22 5.19
C THR A 30 33.76 23.90 5.23
N THR A 31 34.44 22.92 5.82
CA THR A 31 33.92 21.67 6.34
C THR A 31 32.43 21.73 6.69
N GLY A 32 31.60 21.04 5.92
CA GLY A 32 30.41 20.46 6.47
C GLY A 32 29.13 21.25 6.46
N LYS A 33 28.68 21.82 5.33
CA LYS A 33 27.23 22.08 5.13
C LYS A 33 26.80 21.59 3.76
N ASN A 34 25.78 20.75 3.82
CA ASN A 34 25.18 20.10 2.69
C ASN A 34 24.46 21.10 1.78
N ASN A 35 25.14 21.60 0.77
CA ASN A 35 24.49 22.28 -0.37
C ASN A 35 24.25 21.29 -1.52
N VAL A 36 24.11 20.00 -1.21
CA VAL A 36 23.91 18.98 -2.25
C VAL A 36 22.45 18.99 -2.68
N GLN A 37 22.22 19.41 -3.91
CA GLN A 37 20.90 19.36 -4.50
C GLN A 37 20.59 17.91 -4.95
N LEU A 38 19.43 17.38 -4.56
CA LEU A 38 18.99 16.07 -4.97
C LEU A 38 18.11 16.18 -6.22
N VAL A 39 18.48 15.44 -7.27
CA VAL A 39 17.69 15.27 -8.49
C VAL A 39 17.18 13.85 -8.51
N VAL A 40 15.87 13.67 -8.34
CA VAL A 40 15.24 12.36 -8.23
C VAL A 40 14.43 12.05 -9.47
N GLY A 41 14.64 10.87 -10.06
CA GLY A 41 13.87 10.37 -11.18
C GLY A 41 12.41 10.06 -10.81
N GLU A 42 11.66 9.53 -11.75
CA GLU A 42 10.26 9.14 -11.57
C GLU A 42 10.12 8.08 -10.46
N PHE A 43 8.94 8.05 -9.84
CA PHE A 43 8.61 6.99 -8.88
C PHE A 43 8.48 5.65 -9.62
N PRO A 44 9.15 4.57 -9.15
CA PRO A 44 9.06 3.26 -9.78
C PRO A 44 7.73 2.59 -9.44
N ALA A 45 6.69 2.82 -10.23
CA ALA A 45 5.41 2.13 -10.07
C ALA A 45 5.57 0.60 -10.14
N PHE A 46 4.66 -0.16 -9.55
CA PHE A 46 4.56 -1.59 -9.85
C PHE A 46 4.22 -1.74 -11.34
N GLY A 47 5.02 -2.53 -12.07
CA GLY A 47 4.76 -2.80 -13.47
C GLY A 47 3.38 -3.43 -13.67
N ASP A 48 2.87 -3.40 -14.93
CA ASP A 48 1.54 -3.88 -15.30
C ASP A 48 1.17 -5.13 -14.52
N SER A 49 0.29 -4.92 -13.57
CA SER A 49 -0.21 -5.96 -12.72
C SER A 49 -1.15 -6.82 -13.55
N GLN A 50 -0.62 -7.85 -14.18
CA GLN A 50 -1.44 -9.02 -14.41
C GLN A 50 -1.79 -9.56 -13.02
N THR A 51 -2.72 -8.87 -12.38
CA THR A 51 -3.30 -9.31 -11.11
C THR A 51 -3.92 -10.66 -11.36
N ARG A 52 -3.32 -11.68 -10.82
CA ARG A 52 -3.99 -12.97 -10.70
C ARG A 52 -5.09 -12.79 -9.66
N ALA A 53 -6.28 -12.61 -10.18
CA ALA A 53 -7.58 -12.66 -9.52
C ALA A 53 -8.05 -11.41 -8.75
N ILE A 54 -9.31 -11.15 -8.95
CA ILE A 54 -10.34 -10.45 -8.18
C ILE A 54 -10.17 -8.93 -8.10
N GLY A 55 -10.89 -8.25 -8.98
CA GLY A 55 -11.15 -6.83 -8.94
C GLY A 55 -10.23 -5.98 -9.83
N THR A 56 -10.58 -4.73 -9.96
CA THR A 56 -9.87 -3.73 -10.77
C THR A 56 -8.41 -3.62 -10.32
N PRO A 57 -7.45 -3.63 -11.25
CA PRO A 57 -6.05 -3.39 -10.92
C PRO A 57 -5.92 -2.05 -10.17
N ASP A 58 -5.30 -2.08 -9.01
CA ASP A 58 -4.89 -0.89 -8.31
C ASP A 58 -3.40 -0.67 -8.58
N GLU A 59 -3.07 0.42 -9.24
CA GLU A 59 -1.70 0.77 -9.57
C GLU A 59 -0.88 1.11 -8.32
N GLY A 60 -1.56 1.41 -7.21
CA GLY A 60 -0.94 1.88 -5.98
C GLY A 60 -0.32 3.27 -6.16
N LYS A 61 0.79 3.52 -5.51
CA LYS A 61 1.55 4.76 -5.64
C LYS A 61 2.28 4.80 -6.98
N THR A 62 2.07 5.86 -7.76
CA THR A 62 2.65 6.07 -9.10
C THR A 62 3.52 7.32 -9.21
N SER A 63 3.53 8.17 -8.18
CA SER A 63 4.30 9.41 -8.15
C SER A 63 4.78 9.74 -6.75
N TRP A 64 5.82 10.58 -6.67
CA TRP A 64 6.27 11.16 -5.40
C TRP A 64 5.17 12.06 -4.82
N ALA A 65 4.98 11.99 -3.51
CA ALA A 65 4.02 12.81 -2.77
C ALA A 65 4.73 13.59 -1.68
N GLU A 66 4.19 14.75 -1.31
CA GLU A 66 4.68 15.54 -0.18
C GLU A 66 4.79 14.64 1.07
N GLY A 67 5.96 14.72 1.71
CA GLY A 67 6.24 13.90 2.88
C GLY A 67 7.03 12.63 2.59
N ASP A 68 7.20 12.22 1.33
CA ASP A 68 8.08 11.11 0.98
C ASP A 68 9.51 11.37 1.41
N GLU A 69 10.19 10.31 1.83
CA GLU A 69 11.54 10.38 2.37
C GLU A 69 12.47 9.41 1.64
N LEU A 70 13.64 9.90 1.23
CA LEU A 70 14.72 9.09 0.68
C LEU A 70 15.86 9.00 1.70
N LEU A 71 16.39 7.80 1.85
CA LEU A 71 17.48 7.47 2.76
C LEU A 71 18.75 7.18 1.96
N LEU A 72 19.79 7.98 2.12
CA LEU A 72 21.04 7.87 1.37
C LEU A 72 22.20 7.53 2.29
N GLU A 73 23.03 6.59 1.85
CA GLU A 73 24.37 6.34 2.35
C GLU A 73 25.38 6.82 1.32
N MET A 74 26.33 7.62 1.74
CA MET A 74 27.41 8.12 0.90
C MET A 74 28.76 7.78 1.53
N THR A 75 29.70 7.30 0.75
CA THR A 75 31.07 7.03 1.18
C THR A 75 32.04 7.95 0.45
N SER A 76 32.69 8.80 1.21
CA SER A 76 33.81 9.65 0.80
C SER A 76 35.12 9.02 1.25
N LYS A 77 36.13 9.05 0.40
CA LYS A 77 37.47 8.54 0.75
C LYS A 77 38.10 9.32 1.89
N THR A 78 37.82 10.63 1.94
CA THR A 78 38.46 11.55 2.89
C THR A 78 37.60 11.71 4.16
N LEU A 79 36.27 11.78 4.03
CA LEU A 79 35.36 12.11 5.13
C LEU A 79 34.62 10.91 5.70
N GLY A 80 34.87 9.73 5.12
CA GLY A 80 34.24 8.47 5.56
C GLY A 80 32.77 8.35 5.11
N THR A 81 32.05 7.44 5.75
CA THR A 81 30.64 7.17 5.42
C THR A 81 29.71 8.12 6.14
N LYS A 82 28.77 8.68 5.40
CA LYS A 82 27.75 9.63 5.84
C LYS A 82 26.36 9.11 5.51
N TYR A 83 25.39 9.49 6.32
CA TYR A 83 24.00 9.09 6.20
C TYR A 83 23.10 10.30 6.23
N ALA A 84 22.13 10.36 5.33
CA ALA A 84 21.16 11.44 5.27
C ALA A 84 19.77 10.95 4.89
N ALA A 85 18.76 11.70 5.35
CA ALA A 85 17.41 11.58 4.90
C ALA A 85 16.97 12.88 4.21
N PHE A 86 16.36 12.78 3.03
CA PHE A 86 15.78 13.88 2.28
C PHE A 86 14.27 13.69 2.22
N LYS A 87 13.53 14.78 2.41
CA LYS A 87 12.08 14.78 2.37
C LYS A 87 11.58 15.62 1.20
N TYR A 88 10.59 15.09 0.49
CA TYR A 88 9.92 15.80 -0.60
C TYR A 88 8.87 16.78 -0.04
N ASN A 89 8.97 18.05 -0.43
CA ASN A 89 8.03 19.10 0.01
C ASN A 89 6.91 19.39 -1.02
N GLY A 90 6.73 18.50 -2.01
CA GLY A 90 5.80 18.69 -3.12
C GLY A 90 6.43 19.32 -4.37
N SER A 91 7.63 19.88 -4.26
CA SER A 91 8.37 20.49 -5.37
C SER A 91 9.85 20.09 -5.40
N ASN A 92 10.48 20.06 -4.24
CA ASN A 92 11.90 19.80 -4.09
C ASN A 92 12.18 18.78 -2.98
N TRP A 93 13.35 18.17 -3.05
CA TRP A 93 13.87 17.31 -2.01
C TRP A 93 14.79 18.12 -1.07
N GLU A 94 14.45 18.17 0.19
CA GLU A 94 15.15 18.92 1.22
C GLU A 94 15.78 17.98 2.24
N LEU A 95 16.98 18.34 2.73
CA LEU A 95 17.64 17.59 3.78
C LEU A 95 16.81 17.63 5.06
N ALA A 96 16.30 16.48 5.49
CA ALA A 96 15.50 16.33 6.70
C ALA A 96 16.35 15.95 7.92
N SER A 97 17.38 15.12 7.73
CA SER A 97 18.31 14.72 8.82
C SER A 97 19.63 14.19 8.26
N GLY A 98 20.64 14.16 9.13
CA GLY A 98 21.98 13.71 8.78
C GLY A 98 22.79 14.74 8.02
N GLU A 99 23.82 14.29 7.32
CA GLU A 99 24.67 15.13 6.47
C GLU A 99 25.23 14.33 5.29
N LEU A 100 25.42 15.00 4.14
CA LEU A 100 26.24 14.50 3.05
C LEU A 100 27.30 15.55 2.73
N SER A 101 28.57 15.17 2.86
CA SER A 101 29.67 16.07 2.57
C SER A 101 30.84 15.28 1.96
N TYR A 102 31.45 15.83 0.94
CA TYR A 102 32.63 15.29 0.28
C TYR A 102 33.53 16.45 -0.20
N LYS A 103 34.77 16.17 -0.50
CA LYS A 103 35.70 17.20 -1.01
C LYS A 103 35.48 17.41 -2.50
N GLU A 104 35.75 18.65 -2.95
CA GLU A 104 35.53 19.09 -4.34
C GLU A 104 36.27 18.25 -5.39
N ASP A 105 37.46 17.75 -5.03
CA ASP A 105 38.33 16.91 -5.88
C ASP A 105 38.01 15.41 -5.76
N GLU A 106 36.95 15.03 -5.06
CA GLU A 106 36.56 13.65 -4.79
C GLU A 106 35.26 13.28 -5.44
N VAL A 107 35.16 12.06 -5.96
CA VAL A 107 33.90 11.46 -6.41
C VAL A 107 33.46 10.45 -5.34
N PRO A 108 32.48 10.77 -4.51
CA PRO A 108 31.96 9.85 -3.53
C PRO A 108 31.15 8.73 -4.20
N THR A 109 30.97 7.63 -3.48
CA THR A 109 30.09 6.53 -3.88
C THR A 109 28.85 6.50 -3.03
N PHE A 110 27.78 5.92 -3.57
CA PHE A 110 26.50 5.77 -2.88
C PHE A 110 26.15 4.28 -2.78
N PRO A 111 26.65 3.57 -1.75
CA PRO A 111 26.42 2.15 -1.60
C PRO A 111 24.95 1.81 -1.51
N HIS A 112 24.18 2.63 -0.80
CA HIS A 112 22.75 2.41 -0.56
C HIS A 112 21.94 3.69 -0.70
N VAL A 113 20.83 3.55 -1.42
CA VAL A 113 19.77 4.56 -1.55
C VAL A 113 18.44 3.86 -1.44
N TYR A 114 17.60 4.29 -0.50
CA TYR A 114 16.32 3.65 -0.27
C TYR A 114 15.15 4.63 -0.32
N TYR A 115 14.05 4.18 -0.89
CA TYR A 115 12.71 4.62 -0.52
C TYR A 115 12.10 3.54 0.38
N ALA A 116 12.10 3.81 1.68
CA ALA A 116 11.67 2.86 2.71
C ALA A 116 10.96 3.61 3.85
N PRO A 117 9.67 3.97 3.70
CA PRO A 117 8.93 4.85 4.61
C PRO A 117 8.93 4.40 6.07
N ASN A 118 8.97 3.09 6.31
CA ASN A 118 9.00 2.52 7.66
C ASN A 118 10.38 2.54 8.33
N TYR A 119 11.43 2.97 7.64
CA TYR A 119 12.80 2.88 8.12
C TYR A 119 13.45 4.26 8.32
N LYS A 120 14.52 4.30 9.11
CA LYS A 120 15.39 5.45 9.33
C LYS A 120 16.83 5.00 9.50
N TRP A 121 17.78 5.93 9.29
CA TRP A 121 19.16 5.73 9.70
C TRP A 121 19.31 5.92 11.22
N GLU A 122 19.97 4.96 11.88
CA GLU A 122 20.35 5.04 13.29
C GLU A 122 21.70 4.34 13.50
N ALA A 123 22.69 5.09 13.98
CA ALA A 123 24.07 4.62 14.16
C ALA A 123 24.64 3.88 12.92
N GLY A 124 24.37 4.39 11.72
CA GLY A 124 24.85 3.81 10.45
C GLY A 124 24.14 2.53 10.01
N LYS A 125 23.00 2.24 10.61
CA LYS A 125 22.16 1.09 10.23
C LYS A 125 20.76 1.56 9.86
N LEU A 126 20.16 0.85 8.92
CA LEU A 126 18.75 1.04 8.58
C LEU A 126 17.90 0.26 9.60
N VAL A 127 17.10 0.98 10.39
CA VAL A 127 16.24 0.42 11.43
C VAL A 127 14.80 0.84 11.24
N LEU A 128 13.86 0.03 11.73
CA LEU A 128 12.45 0.40 11.73
C LEU A 128 12.21 1.65 12.60
N LYS A 129 11.38 2.56 12.12
CA LYS A 129 10.84 3.67 12.92
C LYS A 129 9.95 3.11 14.03
N GLU A 130 9.84 3.84 15.14
CA GLU A 130 8.97 3.45 16.25
C GLU A 130 7.52 3.21 15.81
N GLY A 131 6.93 2.12 16.24
CA GLY A 131 5.56 1.72 15.88
C GLY A 131 5.37 1.22 14.45
N LYS A 132 6.43 1.16 13.64
CA LYS A 132 6.37 0.62 12.28
C LYS A 132 6.75 -0.86 12.25
N VAL A 133 6.21 -1.57 11.26
CA VAL A 133 6.41 -3.01 11.08
C VAL A 133 6.94 -3.28 9.68
N ALA A 134 7.92 -4.18 9.55
CA ALA A 134 8.45 -4.59 8.24
C ALA A 134 7.34 -5.22 7.39
N GLY A 135 7.33 -4.90 6.09
CA GLY A 135 6.36 -5.45 5.16
C GLY A 135 5.00 -4.74 5.13
N THR A 136 4.80 -3.65 5.89
CA THR A 136 3.56 -2.85 5.82
C THR A 136 3.68 -1.63 4.91
N ASP A 137 4.85 -1.41 4.30
CA ASP A 137 5.11 -0.35 3.34
C ASP A 137 6.23 -0.74 2.38
N GLU A 138 6.47 0.07 1.36
CA GLU A 138 7.51 -0.12 0.35
C GLU A 138 8.92 -0.19 0.96
N TYR A 139 9.79 -0.96 0.30
CA TYR A 139 11.21 -1.03 0.59
C TYR A 139 11.98 -1.14 -0.73
N ILE A 140 12.24 0.00 -1.37
CA ILE A 140 12.83 0.05 -2.71
C ILE A 140 14.28 0.53 -2.59
N GLU A 141 15.21 -0.23 -3.16
CA GLU A 141 16.60 0.17 -3.30
C GLU A 141 16.80 0.81 -4.68
N GLY A 142 17.36 2.00 -4.68
CA GLY A 142 17.72 2.76 -5.88
C GLY A 142 19.23 2.90 -6.05
N LYS A 143 19.62 3.71 -7.02
CA LYS A 143 21.01 4.08 -7.30
C LYS A 143 21.18 5.57 -7.25
N ALA A 144 22.36 6.04 -6.82
CA ALA A 144 22.71 7.44 -6.90
C ALA A 144 24.11 7.63 -7.45
N ASN A 145 24.33 8.79 -8.08
CA ASN A 145 25.62 9.24 -8.55
C ASN A 145 25.68 10.77 -8.56
N ILE A 146 26.90 11.32 -8.59
CA ILE A 146 27.09 12.76 -8.73
C ILE A 146 26.61 13.21 -10.10
N THR A 147 25.96 14.37 -10.16
CA THR A 147 25.60 15.01 -11.42
C THR A 147 26.82 15.36 -12.25
N PRO A 148 26.73 15.40 -13.60
CA PRO A 148 27.89 15.70 -14.46
C PRO A 148 28.57 17.05 -14.17
N ASN A 149 27.85 18.02 -13.65
CA ASN A 149 28.37 19.34 -13.24
C ASN A 149 28.94 19.35 -11.80
N GLY A 150 28.89 18.23 -11.07
CA GLY A 150 29.39 18.11 -9.72
C GLY A 150 28.58 18.83 -8.62
N GLN A 151 27.42 19.43 -8.98
CA GLN A 151 26.63 20.27 -8.05
C GLN A 151 25.47 19.55 -7.39
N GLY A 152 25.26 18.28 -7.67
CA GLY A 152 24.12 17.55 -7.12
C GLY A 152 24.30 16.04 -7.16
N ILE A 153 23.31 15.36 -6.61
CA ILE A 153 23.21 13.90 -6.60
C ILE A 153 21.98 13.50 -7.42
N ASN A 154 22.20 12.74 -8.49
CA ASN A 154 21.14 12.07 -9.20
C ASN A 154 20.74 10.80 -8.48
N VAL A 155 19.46 10.65 -8.18
CA VAL A 155 18.86 9.43 -7.64
C VAL A 155 17.93 8.84 -8.67
N SER A 156 18.08 7.56 -8.95
CA SER A 156 17.26 6.82 -9.89
C SER A 156 16.74 5.53 -9.27
N PHE A 157 15.48 5.27 -9.51
CA PHE A 157 14.81 4.00 -9.20
C PHE A 157 14.39 3.26 -10.49
N ALA A 158 14.77 3.74 -11.67
CA ALA A 158 14.40 3.13 -12.94
C ALA A 158 14.82 1.66 -13.07
N ASP A 159 15.98 1.34 -12.45
CA ASP A 159 16.50 -0.04 -12.37
C ASP A 159 16.20 -0.67 -10.99
N ALA A 160 15.32 -0.07 -10.20
CA ALA A 160 15.00 -0.57 -8.88
C ALA A 160 14.34 -1.94 -8.99
N THR A 161 14.99 -2.93 -8.43
CA THR A 161 14.45 -4.27 -8.34
C THR A 161 13.68 -4.37 -7.03
N ARG A 162 12.34 -4.38 -7.10
CA ARG A 162 11.57 -4.93 -5.99
C ARG A 162 11.83 -6.43 -5.97
N ASN A 163 12.56 -6.91 -4.98
CA ASN A 163 12.78 -8.34 -4.72
C ASN A 163 11.64 -8.96 -3.90
N TYR A 164 10.48 -8.31 -3.89
CA TYR A 164 9.28 -8.70 -3.17
C TYR A 164 8.03 -8.43 -4.03
N SER A 165 6.91 -8.98 -3.62
CA SER A 165 5.58 -8.75 -4.19
C SER A 165 4.76 -7.82 -3.30
N ARG A 166 3.66 -7.31 -3.82
CA ARG A 166 2.62 -6.59 -3.08
C ARG A 166 1.37 -7.44 -2.99
N LEU A 167 0.83 -7.63 -1.79
CA LEU A 167 -0.49 -8.16 -1.57
C LEU A 167 -1.43 -7.01 -1.22
N ARG A 168 -2.39 -6.74 -2.11
CA ARG A 168 -3.51 -5.82 -1.86
C ARG A 168 -4.68 -6.60 -1.28
N ILE A 169 -5.21 -6.13 -0.18
CA ILE A 169 -6.39 -6.67 0.48
C ILE A 169 -7.52 -5.66 0.30
N ALA A 170 -8.51 -6.00 -0.52
CA ALA A 170 -9.68 -5.16 -0.75
C ALA A 170 -10.70 -5.38 0.37
N THR A 171 -11.13 -4.30 1.00
CA THR A 171 -12.12 -4.29 2.09
C THR A 171 -13.02 -3.06 1.97
N MET A 172 -13.64 -2.62 3.06
CA MET A 172 -14.30 -1.31 3.13
C MET A 172 -13.28 -0.19 3.44
N PRO A 173 -13.58 1.05 3.04
CA PRO A 173 -12.76 2.21 3.41
C PRO A 173 -12.59 2.35 4.93
N ASN A 174 -11.35 2.70 5.34
CA ASN A 174 -10.98 2.95 6.73
C ASN A 174 -11.31 1.78 7.71
N MET A 175 -11.35 0.56 7.19
CA MET A 175 -11.67 -0.63 7.98
C MET A 175 -10.42 -1.16 8.68
N PRO A 176 -10.43 -1.29 10.02
CA PRO A 176 -9.37 -1.99 10.74
C PRO A 176 -9.51 -3.50 10.52
N ILE A 177 -8.42 -4.14 10.09
CA ILE A 177 -8.35 -5.58 9.88
C ILE A 177 -7.13 -6.18 10.58
N THR A 178 -7.19 -7.45 10.89
CA THR A 178 -6.04 -8.25 11.28
C THR A 178 -5.72 -9.24 10.17
N VAL A 179 -4.46 -9.27 9.75
CA VAL A 179 -3.98 -10.22 8.73
C VAL A 179 -3.00 -11.17 9.39
N SER A 180 -3.36 -12.44 9.46
CA SER A 180 -2.51 -13.51 9.97
C SER A 180 -1.84 -14.21 8.79
N ILE A 181 -0.54 -14.45 8.90
CA ILE A 181 0.26 -15.12 7.86
C ILE A 181 1.14 -16.16 8.53
N ASN A 182 1.00 -17.42 8.11
CA ASN A 182 1.78 -18.52 8.68
C ASN A 182 3.28 -18.44 8.34
N GLN A 183 3.61 -18.04 7.09
CA GLN A 183 5.01 -17.90 6.64
C GLN A 183 5.12 -16.90 5.49
N TYR A 184 6.07 -15.96 5.56
CA TYR A 184 6.45 -15.08 4.46
C TYR A 184 7.74 -14.30 4.78
N THR A 185 8.35 -13.69 3.77
CA THR A 185 9.52 -12.82 3.95
C THR A 185 9.09 -11.36 3.74
N PRO A 186 9.01 -10.52 4.80
CA PRO A 186 8.65 -9.12 4.67
C PRO A 186 9.64 -8.33 3.80
N ALA A 187 9.17 -7.34 3.05
CA ALA A 187 10.03 -6.39 2.35
C ALA A 187 11.00 -5.72 3.34
N GLY A 188 12.26 -5.59 2.93
CA GLY A 188 13.34 -5.09 3.80
C GLY A 188 13.87 -6.12 4.81
N SER A 189 13.44 -7.38 4.73
CA SER A 189 13.98 -8.49 5.54
C SER A 189 14.59 -9.55 4.64
N SER A 190 15.72 -10.11 5.08
CA SER A 190 16.31 -11.31 4.46
C SER A 190 15.83 -12.62 5.10
N ASN A 191 15.05 -12.53 6.17
CA ASN A 191 14.63 -13.67 6.97
C ASN A 191 13.13 -13.89 6.83
N MET A 192 12.76 -15.13 6.54
CA MET A 192 11.39 -15.61 6.63
C MET A 192 10.86 -15.42 8.05
N LYS A 193 9.61 -15.01 8.16
CA LYS A 193 8.86 -14.89 9.41
C LYS A 193 7.74 -15.92 9.44
N TRP A 194 7.47 -16.43 10.64
CA TRP A 194 6.45 -17.42 10.90
C TRP A 194 5.37 -16.84 11.81
N ASP A 195 4.12 -17.22 11.56
CA ASP A 195 2.95 -16.89 12.42
C ASP A 195 2.85 -15.40 12.75
N GLN A 196 2.92 -14.56 11.73
CA GLN A 196 2.84 -13.11 11.90
C GLN A 196 1.38 -12.61 11.87
N ASN A 197 1.10 -11.64 12.73
CA ASN A 197 -0.17 -10.93 12.74
C ASN A 197 0.06 -9.44 12.51
N TYR A 198 -0.64 -8.88 11.54
CA TYR A 198 -0.58 -7.47 11.16
C TYR A 198 -1.91 -6.80 11.47
N ALA A 199 -1.89 -5.77 12.31
CA ALA A 199 -3.00 -4.85 12.45
C ALA A 199 -2.86 -3.79 11.35
N LEU A 200 -3.78 -3.79 10.39
CA LEU A 200 -3.80 -2.86 9.27
C LEU A 200 -5.12 -2.07 9.30
N THR A 201 -5.10 -0.89 8.69
CA THR A 201 -6.30 -0.13 8.37
C THR A 201 -6.30 0.14 6.88
N SER A 202 -7.38 -0.18 6.20
CA SER A 202 -7.51 0.13 4.78
C SER A 202 -7.56 1.65 4.55
N ASP A 203 -7.13 2.06 3.37
CA ASP A 203 -7.19 3.44 2.91
C ASP A 203 -8.64 3.90 2.62
N GLU A 204 -8.79 5.14 2.15
CA GLU A 204 -10.08 5.72 1.76
C GLU A 204 -10.74 5.00 0.57
N LYS A 205 -9.99 4.20 -0.18
CA LYS A 205 -10.48 3.37 -1.29
C LYS A 205 -10.81 1.94 -0.86
N GLY A 206 -10.57 1.60 0.41
CA GLY A 206 -10.80 0.27 0.95
C GLY A 206 -9.66 -0.72 0.71
N ASN A 207 -8.44 -0.27 0.46
CA ASN A 207 -7.29 -1.14 0.24
C ASN A 207 -6.35 -1.12 1.44
N ALA A 208 -5.88 -2.28 1.84
CA ALA A 208 -4.75 -2.45 2.74
C ALA A 208 -3.65 -3.25 2.03
N TYR A 209 -2.40 -3.00 2.40
CA TYR A 209 -1.26 -3.55 1.67
C TYR A 209 -0.27 -4.25 2.59
N LEU A 210 0.28 -5.36 2.07
CA LEU A 210 1.46 -6.02 2.60
C LEU A 210 2.49 -6.21 1.48
N TYR A 211 3.74 -6.03 1.82
CA TYR A 211 4.87 -6.10 0.92
C TYR A 211 5.83 -7.19 1.39
N GLY A 212 6.08 -8.18 0.55
CA GLY A 212 6.94 -9.31 0.90
C GLY A 212 6.87 -10.43 -0.13
N THR A 213 7.59 -11.51 0.11
CA THR A 213 7.51 -12.74 -0.67
C THR A 213 6.70 -13.76 0.12
N PHE A 214 5.61 -14.22 -0.48
CA PHE A 214 4.76 -15.28 0.06
C PHE A 214 5.18 -16.56 -0.64
N GLU A 215 5.59 -17.55 0.12
CA GLU A 215 6.06 -18.83 -0.39
C GLU A 215 4.88 -19.75 -0.78
N ILE A 216 5.19 -20.87 -1.43
CA ILE A 216 4.20 -21.94 -1.62
C ILE A 216 3.67 -22.36 -0.24
N ASP A 217 2.37 -22.63 -0.16
CA ASP A 217 1.65 -22.98 1.07
C ASP A 217 1.60 -21.86 2.12
N SER A 218 2.01 -20.61 1.77
CA SER A 218 1.73 -19.47 2.62
C SER A 218 0.22 -19.30 2.72
N GLU A 219 -0.28 -19.35 3.96
CA GLU A 219 -1.68 -19.08 4.29
C GLU A 219 -1.84 -17.67 4.81
N VAL A 220 -2.73 -16.90 4.19
CA VAL A 220 -3.10 -15.54 4.59
C VAL A 220 -4.56 -15.54 5.00
N THR A 221 -4.82 -15.25 6.26
CA THR A 221 -6.18 -15.10 6.80
C THR A 221 -6.43 -13.65 7.17
N VAL A 222 -7.48 -13.05 6.60
CA VAL A 222 -7.94 -11.70 6.91
C VAL A 222 -9.12 -11.78 7.86
N LYS A 223 -9.03 -11.05 8.97
CA LYS A 223 -10.09 -10.97 9.99
C LYS A 223 -10.56 -9.54 10.19
N TYR A 224 -11.83 -9.39 10.49
CA TYR A 224 -12.39 -8.19 11.05
C TYR A 224 -12.98 -8.53 12.42
N ARG A 225 -12.47 -7.87 13.48
CA ARG A 225 -12.69 -8.29 14.85
C ARG A 225 -12.28 -9.77 15.00
N GLU A 226 -13.15 -10.63 15.51
CA GLU A 226 -12.90 -12.07 15.66
C GLU A 226 -13.32 -12.91 14.44
N SER A 227 -14.06 -12.31 13.49
CA SER A 227 -14.60 -13.05 12.34
C SER A 227 -13.60 -13.12 11.19
N SER A 228 -13.36 -14.33 10.67
CA SER A 228 -12.58 -14.52 9.44
C SER A 228 -13.40 -14.05 8.23
N LEU A 229 -12.82 -13.14 7.46
CA LEU A 229 -13.40 -12.64 6.20
C LEU A 229 -13.03 -13.54 5.03
N THR A 230 -11.76 -13.92 4.96
CA THR A 230 -11.25 -14.75 3.89
C THR A 230 -9.95 -15.41 4.32
N THR A 231 -9.68 -16.58 3.76
CA THR A 231 -8.40 -17.27 3.87
C THR A 231 -7.94 -17.66 2.47
N TYR A 232 -6.68 -17.41 2.17
CA TYR A 232 -6.06 -17.76 0.90
C TYR A 232 -4.75 -18.50 1.12
N ILE A 233 -4.55 -19.59 0.39
CA ILE A 233 -3.32 -20.37 0.41
C ILE A 233 -2.64 -20.23 -0.96
N PHE A 234 -1.40 -19.78 -0.96
CA PHE A 234 -0.63 -19.62 -2.18
C PHE A 234 -0.20 -20.99 -2.71
N SER A 235 -0.65 -21.33 -3.91
CA SER A 235 -0.26 -22.58 -4.59
C SER A 235 1.14 -22.53 -5.23
N GLN A 236 1.73 -21.35 -5.29
CA GLN A 236 3.10 -21.09 -5.76
C GLN A 236 3.62 -19.83 -5.07
N ALA A 237 4.94 -19.70 -4.95
CA ALA A 237 5.55 -18.49 -4.42
C ALA A 237 5.21 -17.28 -5.29
N THR A 238 5.08 -16.11 -4.64
CA THR A 238 4.83 -14.86 -5.35
C THR A 238 6.08 -14.40 -6.09
N GLU A 239 5.87 -13.80 -7.27
CA GLU A 239 6.95 -13.27 -8.11
C GLU A 239 7.31 -11.84 -7.67
N SER A 240 8.59 -11.51 -7.69
CA SER A 240 9.12 -10.17 -7.42
C SER A 240 8.49 -9.13 -8.35
N ALA A 241 8.26 -7.93 -7.82
CA ALA A 241 7.66 -6.79 -8.50
C ALA A 241 6.23 -7.03 -9.06
N LYS A 242 5.55 -8.10 -8.63
CA LYS A 242 4.15 -8.37 -8.98
C LYS A 242 3.20 -7.96 -7.86
N SER A 243 1.98 -7.56 -8.25
CA SER A 243 0.90 -7.25 -7.32
C SER A 243 -0.17 -8.34 -7.36
N TYR A 244 -0.57 -8.80 -6.20
CA TYR A 244 -1.62 -9.80 -5.98
C TYR A 244 -2.79 -9.13 -5.26
N ALA A 245 -4.01 -9.59 -5.51
CA ALA A 245 -5.20 -9.06 -4.84
C ALA A 245 -5.93 -10.15 -4.08
N LEU A 246 -6.38 -9.83 -2.87
CA LEU A 246 -7.22 -10.67 -2.04
C LEU A 246 -8.50 -9.91 -1.72
N ASP A 247 -9.65 -10.50 -2.06
CA ASP A 247 -10.95 -9.91 -1.75
C ASP A 247 -11.40 -10.29 -0.33
N ALA A 248 -11.48 -9.29 0.50
CA ALA A 248 -12.08 -9.33 1.83
C ALA A 248 -13.17 -8.27 1.99
N THR A 249 -13.80 -7.88 0.86
CA THR A 249 -14.85 -6.86 0.84
C THR A 249 -16.02 -7.29 1.72
N VAL A 250 -16.50 -6.35 2.53
CA VAL A 250 -17.64 -6.55 3.44
C VAL A 250 -18.72 -5.55 3.07
N ILE A 251 -19.94 -6.01 3.00
CA ILE A 251 -21.12 -5.17 2.83
C ILE A 251 -21.55 -4.68 4.22
N SER A 252 -21.61 -3.36 4.43
CA SER A 252 -22.31 -2.78 5.58
C SER A 252 -23.63 -2.23 5.14
N ALA A 253 -24.71 -2.76 5.69
CA ALA A 253 -26.07 -2.30 5.46
C ALA A 253 -26.81 -2.22 6.79
N ASN A 254 -27.58 -1.14 6.96
CA ASN A 254 -28.24 -0.81 8.22
C ASN A 254 -29.76 -1.02 8.16
N SER A 255 -30.29 -1.42 7.01
CA SER A 255 -31.72 -1.70 6.84
C SER A 255 -31.94 -2.92 5.95
N ALA A 256 -33.10 -3.54 6.09
CA ALA A 256 -33.52 -4.70 5.30
C ALA A 256 -33.44 -4.45 3.78
N GLU A 257 -33.88 -3.27 3.33
CA GLU A 257 -33.85 -2.90 1.90
C GLU A 257 -32.41 -2.72 1.37
N GLU A 258 -31.52 -2.11 2.16
CA GLU A 258 -30.11 -1.97 1.80
C GLU A 258 -29.44 -3.33 1.72
N ILE A 259 -29.68 -4.23 2.69
CA ILE A 259 -29.16 -5.60 2.71
C ILE A 259 -29.58 -6.33 1.45
N LYS A 260 -30.88 -6.33 1.14
CA LYS A 260 -31.44 -7.00 -0.03
C LYS A 260 -30.85 -6.48 -1.34
N SER A 261 -30.74 -5.15 -1.47
CA SER A 261 -30.21 -4.50 -2.66
C SER A 261 -28.73 -4.83 -2.85
N ALA A 262 -27.94 -4.71 -1.79
CA ALA A 262 -26.51 -4.96 -1.83
C ALA A 262 -26.17 -6.43 -2.16
N ILE A 263 -26.86 -7.39 -1.54
CA ILE A 263 -26.67 -8.81 -1.88
C ILE A 263 -27.01 -9.08 -3.36
N LYS A 264 -28.14 -8.55 -3.86
CA LYS A 264 -28.54 -8.73 -5.25
C LYS A 264 -27.50 -8.16 -6.22
N GLN A 265 -26.90 -7.03 -5.88
CA GLN A 265 -25.83 -6.44 -6.68
C GLN A 265 -24.59 -7.35 -6.71
N GLU A 266 -24.10 -7.82 -5.56
CA GLU A 266 -22.95 -8.73 -5.49
C GLU A 266 -23.17 -10.03 -6.29
N VAL A 267 -24.39 -10.59 -6.20
CA VAL A 267 -24.78 -11.77 -6.97
C VAL A 267 -24.83 -11.47 -8.48
N ALA A 268 -25.36 -10.31 -8.87
CA ALA A 268 -25.38 -9.87 -10.27
C ALA A 268 -23.98 -9.66 -10.83
N ASP A 269 -23.03 -9.22 -9.99
CA ASP A 269 -21.62 -9.07 -10.32
C ASP A 269 -20.86 -10.42 -10.34
N GLY A 270 -21.57 -11.53 -10.12
CA GLY A 270 -21.02 -12.88 -10.19
C GLY A 270 -20.23 -13.33 -8.97
N LYS A 271 -20.32 -12.61 -7.86
CA LYS A 271 -19.63 -12.99 -6.62
C LYS A 271 -20.35 -14.16 -5.94
N THR A 272 -19.55 -15.08 -5.43
CA THR A 272 -20.02 -16.26 -4.68
C THR A 272 -19.68 -16.20 -3.19
N ALA A 273 -18.76 -15.34 -2.78
CA ALA A 273 -18.43 -15.08 -1.38
C ALA A 273 -19.03 -13.74 -0.96
N ILE A 274 -20.05 -13.77 -0.11
CA ILE A 274 -20.79 -12.60 0.36
C ILE A 274 -20.57 -12.44 1.86
N ARG A 275 -20.09 -11.26 2.27
CA ARG A 275 -19.80 -10.95 3.67
C ARG A 275 -20.63 -9.75 4.10
N LEU A 276 -21.47 -9.94 5.12
CA LEU A 276 -22.38 -8.94 5.62
C LEU A 276 -22.00 -8.53 7.05
N ASN A 277 -21.75 -7.25 7.25
CA ASN A 277 -21.64 -6.66 8.57
C ASN A 277 -23.01 -6.11 8.97
N LEU A 278 -23.70 -6.82 9.82
CA LEU A 278 -25.03 -6.46 10.31
C LEU A 278 -24.94 -5.64 11.59
N ALA A 279 -25.99 -4.86 11.87
CA ALA A 279 -26.16 -4.23 13.17
C ALA A 279 -26.22 -5.29 14.27
N SER A 280 -25.79 -4.92 15.48
CA SER A 280 -25.76 -5.86 16.62
C SER A 280 -27.14 -6.34 17.07
N ASP A 281 -28.17 -5.61 16.68
CA ASP A 281 -29.60 -5.82 16.94
C ASP A 281 -30.40 -6.21 15.69
N ALA A 282 -29.69 -6.68 14.64
CA ALA A 282 -30.35 -7.19 13.43
C ALA A 282 -31.36 -8.28 13.76
N GLY A 283 -32.59 -8.10 13.31
CA GLY A 283 -33.72 -8.92 13.65
C GLY A 283 -34.36 -9.65 12.45
N ASP A 284 -35.59 -10.08 12.63
CA ASP A 284 -36.35 -10.88 11.62
C ASP A 284 -36.42 -10.20 10.24
N ASN A 285 -36.52 -8.86 10.19
CA ASN A 285 -36.64 -8.13 8.94
C ASN A 285 -35.35 -8.20 8.10
N GLU A 286 -34.18 -8.02 8.75
CA GLU A 286 -32.87 -8.08 8.10
C GLU A 286 -32.59 -9.51 7.62
N PHE A 287 -32.87 -10.51 8.42
CA PHE A 287 -32.71 -11.91 8.04
C PHE A 287 -33.69 -12.34 6.94
N LYS A 288 -34.92 -11.81 6.96
CA LYS A 288 -35.87 -12.00 5.86
C LYS A 288 -35.36 -11.40 4.56
N ALA A 289 -34.77 -10.19 4.62
CA ALA A 289 -34.18 -9.54 3.46
C ALA A 289 -33.00 -10.34 2.87
N ILE A 290 -32.15 -10.95 3.71
CA ILE A 290 -31.09 -11.86 3.28
C ILE A 290 -31.68 -13.04 2.50
N ARG A 291 -32.70 -13.72 3.04
CA ARG A 291 -33.36 -14.85 2.34
C ARG A 291 -33.95 -14.43 1.01
N GLU A 292 -34.70 -13.33 0.98
CA GLU A 292 -35.35 -12.82 -0.24
C GLU A 292 -34.32 -12.34 -1.28
N ALA A 293 -33.12 -11.93 -0.86
CA ALA A 293 -32.09 -11.56 -1.80
C ALA A 293 -31.49 -12.73 -2.55
N PHE A 294 -31.53 -13.93 -1.96
CA PHE A 294 -31.05 -15.18 -2.56
C PHE A 294 -32.14 -15.96 -3.32
N GLU A 295 -33.37 -15.46 -3.35
CA GLU A 295 -34.42 -16.08 -4.20
C GLU A 295 -33.97 -16.14 -5.65
N ASN A 296 -34.13 -17.29 -6.29
CA ASN A 296 -33.71 -17.57 -7.66
C ASN A 296 -32.19 -17.61 -7.92
N VAL A 297 -31.36 -17.55 -6.88
CA VAL A 297 -29.94 -17.83 -7.00
C VAL A 297 -29.72 -19.34 -7.08
N LYS A 298 -28.73 -19.75 -7.89
CA LYS A 298 -28.43 -21.18 -8.08
C LYS A 298 -28.07 -21.84 -6.74
N SER A 299 -28.71 -22.97 -6.47
CA SER A 299 -28.51 -23.76 -5.24
C SER A 299 -27.02 -24.10 -5.01
N GLY A 300 -26.55 -23.98 -3.77
CA GLY A 300 -25.20 -24.38 -3.34
C GLY A 300 -24.07 -23.59 -3.95
N THR A 301 -24.27 -22.31 -4.31
CA THR A 301 -23.23 -21.48 -4.94
C THR A 301 -22.66 -20.40 -4.04
N ILE A 302 -23.35 -19.99 -2.97
CA ILE A 302 -23.00 -18.84 -2.14
C ILE A 302 -22.35 -19.27 -0.83
N ASP A 303 -21.17 -18.75 -0.55
CA ASP A 303 -20.52 -18.77 0.76
C ASP A 303 -20.87 -17.47 1.49
N LEU A 304 -21.75 -17.53 2.50
CA LEU A 304 -22.22 -16.37 3.26
C LEU A 304 -21.46 -16.25 4.59
N THR A 305 -20.89 -15.07 4.87
CA THR A 305 -20.30 -14.74 6.17
C THR A 305 -21.13 -13.62 6.81
N LEU A 306 -21.62 -13.84 8.01
CA LEU A 306 -22.32 -12.85 8.81
C LEU A 306 -21.36 -12.31 9.89
N ILE A 307 -21.35 -11.01 10.10
CA ILE A 307 -20.49 -10.31 11.04
C ILE A 307 -21.36 -9.32 11.82
N GLY A 308 -21.02 -9.05 13.06
CA GLY A 308 -21.60 -7.95 13.86
C GLY A 308 -22.88 -8.29 14.59
N CYS A 309 -23.76 -9.13 14.07
CA CYS A 309 -24.98 -9.52 14.78
C CYS A 309 -24.65 -10.36 16.03
N LYS A 310 -25.34 -10.09 17.15
CA LYS A 310 -25.16 -10.83 18.41
C LYS A 310 -26.07 -12.02 18.55
N GLU A 311 -27.15 -12.02 17.79
CA GLU A 311 -28.23 -12.99 17.89
C GLU A 311 -28.78 -13.30 16.49
N ILE A 312 -29.14 -14.53 16.24
CA ILE A 312 -29.88 -14.94 15.05
C ILE A 312 -31.30 -15.26 15.51
N PRO A 313 -32.31 -14.54 15.02
CA PRO A 313 -33.70 -14.79 15.39
C PRO A 313 -34.13 -16.22 15.09
N ALA A 314 -35.08 -16.77 15.82
CA ALA A 314 -35.58 -18.16 15.66
C ALA A 314 -35.97 -18.53 14.24
N ASN A 315 -36.42 -17.56 13.43
CA ASN A 315 -36.77 -17.77 12.02
C ASN A 315 -35.69 -17.17 11.08
N GLY A 316 -34.57 -16.65 11.60
CA GLY A 316 -33.58 -15.96 10.80
C GLY A 316 -32.97 -16.82 9.70
N LEU A 317 -32.66 -18.07 10.01
CA LEU A 317 -32.13 -19.07 9.07
C LEU A 317 -33.13 -20.15 8.68
N ASN A 318 -34.42 -19.87 8.81
CA ASN A 318 -35.46 -20.80 8.42
C ASN A 318 -35.71 -20.75 6.90
N ASN A 319 -35.68 -21.90 6.24
CA ASN A 319 -35.84 -22.02 4.77
C ASN A 319 -37.29 -21.98 4.27
N GLN A 320 -38.25 -21.50 5.07
CA GLN A 320 -39.67 -21.45 4.65
C GLN A 320 -39.92 -20.59 3.41
N SER A 321 -39.03 -19.69 3.04
CA SER A 321 -39.09 -18.84 1.85
C SER A 321 -38.11 -19.21 0.74
N GLY A 322 -37.36 -20.31 0.85
CA GLY A 322 -36.56 -20.87 -0.25
C GLY A 322 -35.18 -20.27 -0.50
N GLY A 323 -34.85 -19.11 0.08
CA GLY A 323 -33.60 -18.40 -0.25
C GLY A 323 -32.32 -19.08 0.25
N LEU A 324 -32.37 -19.88 1.31
CA LEU A 324 -31.18 -20.53 1.89
C LEU A 324 -30.66 -21.71 1.02
N GLU A 325 -31.38 -22.17 0.05
CA GLU A 325 -30.88 -23.19 -0.88
C GLU A 325 -29.71 -22.71 -1.73
N ALA A 326 -29.59 -21.41 -1.91
CA ALA A 326 -28.46 -20.80 -2.59
C ALA A 326 -27.13 -20.97 -1.82
N LEU A 327 -27.22 -21.17 -0.51
CA LEU A 327 -26.01 -21.24 0.33
C LEU A 327 -25.28 -22.57 0.16
N LYS A 328 -23.99 -22.49 -0.12
CA LYS A 328 -23.03 -23.58 -0.04
C LYS A 328 -22.50 -23.70 1.38
N SER A 329 -22.22 -22.56 2.01
CA SER A 329 -21.78 -22.48 3.40
C SER A 329 -22.29 -21.20 4.07
N ILE A 330 -22.34 -21.23 5.40
CA ILE A 330 -22.58 -20.05 6.22
C ILE A 330 -21.58 -20.00 7.37
N THR A 331 -20.92 -18.86 7.53
CA THR A 331 -20.04 -18.56 8.66
C THR A 331 -20.73 -17.55 9.56
N LEU A 332 -20.85 -17.88 10.83
CA LEU A 332 -21.51 -17.05 11.84
C LEU A 332 -20.47 -16.39 12.76
N PRO A 333 -20.80 -15.24 13.37
CA PRO A 333 -19.94 -14.62 14.40
C PRO A 333 -19.72 -15.54 15.62
N ASP A 334 -18.52 -15.51 16.18
CA ASP A 334 -18.13 -16.41 17.31
C ASP A 334 -18.97 -16.23 18.58
N VAL A 335 -19.66 -15.10 18.73
CA VAL A 335 -20.47 -14.75 19.90
C VAL A 335 -21.97 -14.78 19.65
N THR A 336 -22.39 -15.44 18.57
CA THR A 336 -23.80 -15.44 18.15
C THR A 336 -24.61 -16.41 18.97
N LYS A 337 -25.68 -15.93 19.60
CA LYS A 337 -26.70 -16.74 20.22
C LYS A 337 -27.66 -17.22 19.12
N LEU A 338 -27.93 -18.51 19.11
CA LEU A 338 -28.97 -19.12 18.25
C LEU A 338 -30.24 -19.31 19.08
N GLU A 339 -31.35 -18.71 18.68
CA GLU A 339 -32.66 -18.91 19.28
C GLU A 339 -33.52 -19.96 18.56
#